data_87ce59bd0a831add1222d18250b23e94
#
_entry.id   87ce59bd0a831add1222d18250b23e94
#
_cell.length_a   1.000
_cell.length_b   1.000
_cell.length_c   1.000
_cell.angle_alpha   90.00
_cell.angle_beta   90.00
_cell.angle_gamma   90.00
#
_symmetry.space_group_name_H-M   'P 1'
#
loop_
_entity.id
_entity.type
_entity.pdbx_description
1 polymer ?
#
loop_
_entity_poly.entity_id
_entity_poly.type
_entity_poly.pdbx_seq_one_letter_code
_entity_poly.pdbx_strand_id
1 'polypeptide(L)'
;MKTKLLVTGVALLFLAGCASYNGRGLVPGQSTAEEVQALMGAPAERRTAPDGDTILYYPRGPAGMHTYAVHVSPKGVMQSIDQLLTVDNLKKLVPGVTTTAQVREDFGPPARVSHLDRQQRDVWEYRMFGASQEPYNLFVQVSGDGIVREVLFLKDYNREPGGEGKG
;
A
#
# COMPACT_ATOMS: atom_id res chain seq x y z
N MET A 1 20.85 49.07 -40.09
CA MET A 1 21.16 48.46 -38.77
C MET A 1 20.09 47.41 -38.50
N LYS A 2 20.45 46.10 -38.54
CA LYS A 2 19.51 44.99 -38.36
C LYS A 2 19.75 44.39 -36.98
N THR A 3 18.84 44.64 -36.05
CA THR A 3 18.88 44.11 -34.67
C THR A 3 18.37 42.66 -34.68
N LYS A 4 19.28 41.71 -34.40
CA LYS A 4 18.90 40.29 -34.24
C LYS A 4 18.44 40.09 -32.80
N LEU A 5 17.14 39.76 -32.65
CA LEU A 5 16.55 39.34 -31.38
C LEU A 5 16.94 37.87 -31.14
N LEU A 6 17.78 37.62 -30.15
CA LEU A 6 18.09 36.26 -29.66
C LEU A 6 16.97 35.84 -28.71
N VAL A 7 16.12 34.92 -29.13
CA VAL A 7 15.17 34.26 -28.26
C VAL A 7 15.87 33.08 -27.60
N THR A 8 16.24 33.25 -26.33
CA THR A 8 16.80 32.17 -25.50
C THR A 8 15.65 31.33 -24.99
N GLY A 9 15.41 30.20 -25.63
CA GLY A 9 14.42 29.20 -25.17
C GLY A 9 14.97 28.51 -23.91
N VAL A 10 14.33 28.75 -22.77
CA VAL A 10 14.54 27.97 -21.53
C VAL A 10 13.84 26.64 -21.70
N ALA A 11 14.59 25.59 -22.00
CA ALA A 11 14.10 24.21 -21.96
C ALA A 11 13.89 23.81 -20.51
N LEU A 12 12.63 23.77 -20.04
CA LEU A 12 12.28 23.10 -18.79
C LEU A 12 12.53 21.60 -18.97
N LEU A 13 13.65 21.11 -18.47
CA LEU A 13 13.87 19.69 -18.25
C LEU A 13 12.92 19.24 -17.12
N PHE A 14 11.80 18.61 -17.50
CA PHE A 14 11.04 17.79 -16.58
C PHE A 14 11.90 16.57 -16.24
N LEU A 15 12.58 16.63 -15.09
CA LEU A 15 13.13 15.44 -14.48
C LEU A 15 11.93 14.56 -14.08
N ALA A 16 11.58 13.61 -14.95
CA ALA A 16 10.76 12.49 -14.56
C ALA A 16 11.54 11.69 -13.51
N GLY A 17 11.44 12.09 -12.26
CA GLY A 17 11.99 11.35 -11.14
C GLY A 17 11.40 9.95 -11.16
N CYS A 18 12.26 8.92 -11.30
CA CYS A 18 11.84 7.54 -11.15
C CYS A 18 11.16 7.41 -9.79
N ALA A 19 9.84 7.15 -9.78
CA ALA A 19 9.10 6.95 -8.56
C ALA A 19 9.74 5.82 -7.75
N SER A 20 10.15 6.11 -6.53
CA SER A 20 10.73 5.09 -5.65
C SER A 20 9.62 4.15 -5.19
N TYR A 21 9.85 2.86 -5.40
CA TYR A 21 8.87 1.83 -5.09
C TYR A 21 8.56 1.75 -3.58
N ASN A 22 9.55 1.92 -2.74
CA ASN A 22 9.50 1.69 -1.29
C ASN A 22 9.94 2.90 -0.44
N GLY A 23 9.95 4.10 -1.03
CA GLY A 23 10.35 5.32 -0.33
C GLY A 23 11.85 5.45 -0.05
N ARG A 24 12.71 4.68 -0.75
CA ARG A 24 14.17 4.82 -0.59
C ARG A 24 14.58 6.26 -0.87
N GLY A 25 15.32 6.87 0.05
CA GLY A 25 15.77 8.26 0.00
C GLY A 25 14.96 9.20 0.89
N LEU A 26 13.81 8.77 1.41
CA LEU A 26 13.08 9.51 2.44
C LEU A 26 13.69 9.26 3.82
N VAL A 27 13.71 10.31 4.66
CA VAL A 27 14.30 10.26 5.99
C VAL A 27 13.24 10.60 7.04
N PRO A 28 12.90 9.67 7.94
CA PRO A 28 11.98 9.93 9.05
C PRO A 28 12.40 11.14 9.89
N GLY A 29 11.44 11.96 10.26
CA GLY A 29 11.64 13.20 11.01
C GLY A 29 12.17 14.38 10.18
N GLN A 30 12.46 14.19 8.87
CA GLN A 30 13.00 15.22 7.99
C GLN A 30 12.18 15.41 6.72
N SER A 31 11.88 14.33 6.00
CA SER A 31 11.13 14.40 4.75
C SER A 31 9.69 14.86 4.97
N THR A 32 9.20 15.70 4.05
CA THR A 32 7.85 16.24 4.09
C THR A 32 6.86 15.33 3.35
N ALA A 33 5.56 15.55 3.59
CA ALA A 33 4.49 14.86 2.86
C ALA A 33 4.56 15.11 1.35
N GLU A 34 4.99 16.30 0.93
CA GLU A 34 5.18 16.66 -0.47
C GLU A 34 6.32 15.86 -1.08
N GLU A 35 7.46 15.72 -0.38
CA GLU A 35 8.59 14.90 -0.82
C GLU A 35 8.21 13.42 -0.91
N VAL A 36 7.43 12.92 0.05
CA VAL A 36 6.88 11.56 -0.02
C VAL A 36 6.07 11.38 -1.31
N GLN A 37 5.16 12.31 -1.61
CA GLN A 37 4.33 12.22 -2.81
C GLN A 37 5.12 12.45 -4.11
N ALA A 38 6.11 13.33 -4.10
CA ALA A 38 6.99 13.54 -5.24
C ALA A 38 7.79 12.28 -5.58
N LEU A 39 8.24 11.54 -4.56
CA LEU A 39 9.05 10.34 -4.72
C LEU A 39 8.20 9.08 -4.96
N MET A 40 7.11 8.90 -4.20
CA MET A 40 6.28 7.70 -4.23
C MET A 40 5.03 7.82 -5.11
N GLY A 41 4.72 9.02 -5.59
CA GLY A 41 3.49 9.32 -6.33
C GLY A 41 2.29 9.59 -5.41
N ALA A 42 1.09 9.68 -5.99
CA ALA A 42 -0.13 9.85 -5.21
C ALA A 42 -0.44 8.59 -4.39
N PRO A 43 -0.82 8.73 -3.10
CA PRO A 43 -1.29 7.59 -2.31
C PRO A 43 -2.65 7.09 -2.84
N ALA A 44 -2.89 5.78 -2.74
CA ALA A 44 -4.17 5.18 -3.10
C ALA A 44 -5.27 5.56 -2.10
N GLU A 45 -4.90 5.77 -0.84
CA GLU A 45 -5.81 6.17 0.23
C GLU A 45 -5.08 7.03 1.26
N ARG A 46 -5.84 7.94 1.91
CA ARG A 46 -5.41 8.76 3.06
C ARG A 46 -6.35 8.50 4.21
N ARG A 47 -5.81 8.37 5.40
CA ARG A 47 -6.59 8.21 6.63
C ARG A 47 -6.00 9.09 7.73
N THR A 48 -6.84 9.65 8.58
CA THR A 48 -6.38 10.30 9.81
C THR A 48 -6.41 9.30 10.94
N ALA A 49 -5.30 9.14 11.63
CA ALA A 49 -5.19 8.33 12.83
C ALA A 49 -5.75 9.07 14.06
N PRO A 50 -6.08 8.37 15.16
CA PRO A 50 -6.64 8.99 16.36
C PRO A 50 -5.73 10.05 17.02
N ASP A 51 -4.43 9.96 16.84
CA ASP A 51 -3.40 10.90 17.31
C ASP A 51 -3.27 12.16 16.44
N GLY A 52 -4.01 12.21 15.33
CA GLY A 52 -4.01 13.31 14.37
C GLY A 52 -3.00 13.15 13.22
N ASP A 53 -2.21 12.09 13.21
CA ASP A 53 -1.32 11.78 12.10
C ASP A 53 -2.12 11.43 10.84
N THR A 54 -1.55 11.74 9.68
CA THR A 54 -2.08 11.30 8.39
C THR A 54 -1.33 10.05 7.93
N ILE A 55 -2.07 8.98 7.64
CA ILE A 55 -1.52 7.77 7.08
C ILE A 55 -1.77 7.76 5.58
N LEU A 56 -0.71 7.65 4.79
CA LEU A 56 -0.76 7.55 3.33
C LEU A 56 -0.49 6.11 2.93
N TYR A 57 -1.44 5.47 2.24
CA TYR A 57 -1.31 4.08 1.83
C TYR A 57 -0.86 3.97 0.37
N TYR A 58 0.16 3.15 0.15
CA TYR A 58 0.76 2.87 -1.14
C TYR A 58 0.79 1.37 -1.43
N PRO A 59 -0.29 0.78 -1.99
CA PRO A 59 -0.25 -0.57 -2.55
C PRO A 59 0.72 -0.62 -3.73
N ARG A 60 1.65 -1.59 -3.75
CA ARG A 60 2.77 -1.63 -4.70
C ARG A 60 3.01 -3.02 -5.28
N GLY A 61 3.65 -3.01 -6.44
CA GLY A 61 4.13 -4.18 -7.12
C GLY A 61 3.12 -4.84 -8.04
N PRO A 62 3.61 -5.81 -8.83
CA PRO A 62 2.72 -6.60 -9.65
C PRO A 62 1.72 -7.29 -8.71
N ALA A 63 0.46 -6.90 -8.84
CA ALA A 63 -0.65 -7.42 -8.07
C ALA A 63 -0.69 -7.04 -6.58
N GLY A 64 -0.09 -5.92 -6.17
CA GLY A 64 -0.25 -5.40 -4.81
C GLY A 64 0.35 -6.27 -3.71
N MET A 65 1.48 -6.93 -3.98
CA MET A 65 2.15 -7.82 -3.02
C MET A 65 2.79 -7.08 -1.83
N HIS A 66 2.85 -5.76 -1.88
CA HIS A 66 3.32 -4.89 -0.80
C HIS A 66 2.33 -3.75 -0.63
N THR A 67 2.12 -3.34 0.60
CA THR A 67 1.44 -2.09 0.94
C THR A 67 2.29 -1.34 1.92
N TYR A 68 2.71 -0.14 1.56
CA TYR A 68 3.43 0.75 2.45
C TYR A 68 2.46 1.74 3.07
N ALA A 69 2.54 1.89 4.39
CA ALA A 69 1.91 2.98 5.13
C ALA A 69 2.98 4.02 5.47
N VAL A 70 2.75 5.26 5.09
CA VAL A 70 3.61 6.39 5.44
C VAL A 70 2.87 7.23 6.48
N HIS A 71 3.41 7.31 7.68
CA HIS A 71 2.88 8.13 8.75
C HIS A 71 3.44 9.55 8.63
N VAL A 72 2.56 10.53 8.58
CA VAL A 72 2.88 11.95 8.47
C VAL A 72 2.25 12.70 9.63
N SER A 73 3.08 13.39 10.41
CA SER A 73 2.61 14.19 11.54
C SER A 73 1.66 15.33 11.11
N PRO A 74 0.91 15.95 12.03
CA PRO A 74 0.08 17.12 11.74
C PRO A 74 0.88 18.33 11.20
N LYS A 75 2.20 18.32 11.39
CA LYS A 75 3.12 19.33 10.84
C LYS A 75 3.57 19.04 9.41
N GLY A 76 3.08 17.96 8.79
CA GLY A 76 3.43 17.56 7.43
C GLY A 76 4.79 16.86 7.32
N VAL A 77 5.38 16.38 8.42
CA VAL A 77 6.67 15.68 8.43
C VAL A 77 6.45 14.17 8.54
N MET A 78 7.07 13.39 7.65
CA MET A 78 7.05 11.94 7.66
C MET A 78 7.70 11.41 8.94
N GLN A 79 7.02 10.49 9.63
CA GLN A 79 7.50 9.86 10.86
C GLN A 79 8.03 8.45 10.62
N SER A 80 7.32 7.66 9.80
CA SER A 80 7.74 6.30 9.43
C SER A 80 7.22 5.88 8.06
N ILE A 81 7.82 4.82 7.52
CA ILE A 81 7.32 4.04 6.38
C ILE A 81 7.33 2.59 6.81
N ASP A 82 6.16 1.96 6.81
CA ASP A 82 5.98 0.60 7.26
C ASP A 82 5.41 -0.26 6.12
N GLN A 83 6.01 -1.45 5.89
CA GLN A 83 5.44 -2.45 4.99
C GLN A 83 4.42 -3.28 5.78
N LEU A 84 3.15 -3.23 5.36
CA LEU A 84 2.05 -3.81 6.12
C LEU A 84 1.78 -5.28 5.80
N LEU A 85 1.97 -5.71 4.54
CA LEU A 85 1.65 -7.08 4.11
C LEU A 85 2.76 -8.04 4.53
N THR A 86 2.85 -8.33 5.82
CA THR A 86 3.88 -9.18 6.45
C THR A 86 3.26 -10.37 7.17
N VAL A 87 4.05 -11.45 7.30
CA VAL A 87 3.66 -12.63 8.07
C VAL A 87 3.45 -12.29 9.55
N ASP A 88 4.16 -11.30 10.07
CA ASP A 88 4.00 -10.87 11.47
C ASP A 88 2.67 -10.16 11.69
N ASN A 89 2.22 -9.32 10.75
CA ASN A 89 0.88 -8.75 10.80
C ASN A 89 -0.21 -9.82 10.63
N LEU A 90 0.03 -10.84 9.77
CA LEU A 90 -0.91 -11.96 9.63
C LEU A 90 -1.21 -12.65 10.96
N LYS A 91 -0.21 -12.80 11.84
CA LYS A 91 -0.37 -13.41 13.17
C LYS A 91 -1.29 -12.61 14.11
N LYS A 92 -1.53 -11.33 13.84
CA LYS A 92 -2.42 -10.47 14.63
C LYS A 92 -3.90 -10.70 14.31
N LEU A 93 -4.21 -11.34 13.18
CA LEU A 93 -5.60 -11.61 12.79
C LEU A 93 -6.18 -12.75 13.62
N VAL A 94 -7.05 -12.41 14.55
CA VAL A 94 -7.72 -13.36 15.45
C VAL A 94 -9.23 -13.35 15.15
N PRO A 95 -9.79 -14.41 14.53
CA PRO A 95 -11.23 -14.54 14.31
C PRO A 95 -12.02 -14.37 15.61
N GLY A 96 -13.12 -13.64 15.54
CA GLY A 96 -13.97 -13.30 16.68
C GLY A 96 -13.47 -12.12 17.54
N VAL A 97 -12.25 -11.61 17.29
CA VAL A 97 -11.63 -10.54 18.09
C VAL A 97 -11.24 -9.35 17.23
N THR A 98 -10.47 -9.58 16.16
CA THR A 98 -9.94 -8.50 15.32
C THR A 98 -11.07 -7.75 14.61
N THR A 99 -11.02 -6.42 14.68
CA THR A 99 -11.97 -5.53 14.01
C THR A 99 -11.52 -5.15 12.60
N THR A 100 -12.45 -4.71 11.75
CA THR A 100 -12.14 -4.15 10.43
C THR A 100 -11.21 -2.94 10.51
N ALA A 101 -11.31 -2.13 11.58
CA ALA A 101 -10.41 -1.01 11.81
C ALA A 101 -8.97 -1.47 12.00
N GLN A 102 -8.75 -2.53 12.80
CA GLN A 102 -7.45 -3.14 13.01
C GLN A 102 -6.91 -3.79 11.73
N VAL A 103 -7.76 -4.49 10.95
CA VAL A 103 -7.36 -5.03 9.64
C VAL A 103 -6.87 -3.90 8.72
N ARG A 104 -7.57 -2.77 8.68
CA ARG A 104 -7.15 -1.59 7.89
C ARG A 104 -5.84 -1.00 8.37
N GLU A 105 -5.60 -1.00 9.66
CA GLU A 105 -4.36 -0.50 10.25
C GLU A 105 -3.18 -1.42 9.92
N ASP A 106 -3.35 -2.74 10.12
CA ASP A 106 -2.28 -3.72 9.94
C ASP A 106 -2.01 -4.11 8.48
N PHE A 107 -2.98 -3.95 7.56
CA PHE A 107 -2.86 -4.40 6.16
C PHE A 107 -3.13 -3.29 5.13
N GLY A 108 -3.68 -2.16 5.54
CA GLY A 108 -4.11 -1.09 4.65
C GLY A 108 -5.38 -1.44 3.86
N PRO A 109 -5.65 -0.73 2.73
CA PRO A 109 -6.80 -1.02 1.88
C PRO A 109 -6.67 -2.39 1.20
N PRO A 110 -7.75 -3.21 1.17
CA PRO A 110 -7.74 -4.48 0.44
C PRO A 110 -7.66 -4.24 -1.08
N ALA A 111 -7.08 -5.20 -1.80
CA ALA A 111 -7.01 -5.17 -3.25
C ALA A 111 -8.39 -5.34 -3.90
N ARG A 112 -9.27 -6.09 -3.24
CA ARG A 112 -10.66 -6.30 -3.62
C ARG A 112 -11.53 -6.58 -2.40
N VAL A 113 -12.81 -6.20 -2.50
CA VAL A 113 -13.86 -6.60 -1.57
C VAL A 113 -14.95 -7.30 -2.38
N SER A 114 -15.41 -8.46 -1.90
CA SER A 114 -16.56 -9.19 -2.42
C SER A 114 -17.51 -9.56 -1.29
N HIS A 115 -18.74 -9.95 -1.61
CA HIS A 115 -19.75 -10.30 -0.63
C HIS A 115 -20.15 -11.79 -0.72
N LEU A 116 -20.31 -12.44 0.42
CA LEU A 116 -20.83 -13.80 0.54
C LEU A 116 -22.26 -13.75 1.07
N ASP A 117 -23.24 -13.80 0.18
CA ASP A 117 -24.66 -13.62 0.51
C ASP A 117 -25.16 -14.61 1.58
N ARG A 118 -24.76 -15.89 1.48
CA ARG A 118 -25.20 -16.93 2.42
C ARG A 118 -24.70 -16.71 3.84
N GLN A 119 -23.49 -16.20 4.01
CA GLN A 119 -22.85 -15.95 5.29
C GLN A 119 -23.06 -14.51 5.78
N GLN A 120 -23.58 -13.62 4.92
CA GLN A 120 -23.70 -12.19 5.18
C GLN A 120 -22.36 -11.60 5.63
N ARG A 121 -21.30 -11.89 4.86
CA ARG A 121 -19.93 -11.48 5.14
C ARG A 121 -19.30 -10.80 3.93
N ASP A 122 -18.51 -9.79 4.18
CA ASP A 122 -17.58 -9.24 3.20
C ASP A 122 -16.27 -10.00 3.25
N VAL A 123 -15.67 -10.24 2.08
CA VAL A 123 -14.35 -10.85 1.94
C VAL A 123 -13.39 -9.77 1.47
N TRP A 124 -12.43 -9.43 2.32
CA TRP A 124 -11.35 -8.52 2.00
C TRP A 124 -10.15 -9.31 1.50
N GLU A 125 -9.76 -9.06 0.27
CA GLU A 125 -8.70 -9.79 -0.41
C GLU A 125 -7.40 -8.99 -0.44
N TYR A 126 -6.32 -9.63 0.01
CA TYR A 126 -4.96 -9.11 -0.05
C TYR A 126 -4.06 -10.13 -0.76
N ARG A 127 -2.98 -9.64 -1.34
CA ARG A 127 -1.91 -10.48 -1.90
C ARG A 127 -0.62 -10.15 -1.21
N MET A 128 0.10 -11.16 -0.74
CA MET A 128 1.33 -10.95 0.00
C MET A 128 2.30 -12.11 -0.18
N PHE A 129 3.53 -11.89 0.21
CA PHE A 129 4.51 -12.96 0.28
C PHE A 129 4.42 -13.70 1.60
N GLY A 130 4.51 -15.03 1.55
CA GLY A 130 4.73 -15.87 2.72
C GLY A 130 6.19 -15.79 3.21
N ALA A 131 6.51 -16.57 4.25
CA ALA A 131 7.84 -16.56 4.88
C ALA A 131 8.97 -16.96 3.90
N SER A 132 8.69 -17.83 2.93
CA SER A 132 9.65 -18.27 1.91
C SER A 132 9.60 -17.45 0.62
N GLN A 133 9.04 -16.24 0.66
CA GLN A 133 8.86 -15.35 -0.50
C GLN A 133 7.97 -15.92 -1.62
N GLU A 134 7.15 -16.90 -1.29
CA GLU A 134 6.14 -17.42 -2.21
C GLU A 134 4.88 -16.57 -2.16
N PRO A 135 4.15 -16.42 -3.30
CA PRO A 135 2.92 -15.64 -3.36
C PRO A 135 1.75 -16.34 -2.66
N TYR A 136 1.00 -15.59 -1.89
CA TYR A 136 -0.22 -16.02 -1.21
C TYR A 136 -1.35 -15.02 -1.42
N ASN A 137 -2.58 -15.53 -1.42
CA ASN A 137 -3.80 -14.76 -1.28
C ASN A 137 -4.29 -14.88 0.17
N LEU A 138 -4.50 -13.72 0.81
CA LEU A 138 -5.09 -13.61 2.12
C LEU A 138 -6.54 -13.13 1.96
N PHE A 139 -7.49 -13.91 2.46
CA PHE A 139 -8.90 -13.56 2.49
C PHE A 139 -9.33 -13.37 3.95
N VAL A 140 -9.79 -12.18 4.27
CA VAL A 140 -10.29 -11.83 5.60
C VAL A 140 -11.80 -11.66 5.49
N GLN A 141 -12.57 -12.58 6.05
CA GLN A 141 -14.02 -12.50 6.07
C GLN A 141 -14.49 -11.71 7.30
N VAL A 142 -15.26 -10.68 7.05
CA VAL A 142 -15.79 -9.79 8.09
C VAL A 142 -17.32 -9.78 8.07
N SER A 143 -17.95 -9.78 9.22
CA SER A 143 -19.41 -9.66 9.36
C SER A 143 -19.84 -8.20 9.49
N GLY A 144 -21.17 -7.96 9.35
CA GLY A 144 -21.73 -6.60 9.37
C GLY A 144 -21.49 -5.81 10.66
N ASP A 145 -21.11 -6.48 11.76
CA ASP A 145 -20.69 -5.86 13.01
C ASP A 145 -19.20 -5.41 13.00
N GLY A 146 -18.51 -5.60 11.89
CA GLY A 146 -17.13 -5.19 11.72
C GLY A 146 -16.09 -6.12 12.37
N ILE A 147 -16.46 -7.36 12.71
CA ILE A 147 -15.56 -8.35 13.32
C ILE A 147 -15.08 -9.37 12.28
N VAL A 148 -13.79 -9.68 12.28
CA VAL A 148 -13.21 -10.78 11.49
C VAL A 148 -13.80 -12.11 11.95
N ARG A 149 -14.33 -12.90 11.03
CA ARG A 149 -14.92 -14.21 11.32
C ARG A 149 -14.07 -15.38 10.84
N GLU A 150 -13.35 -15.17 9.76
CA GLU A 150 -12.51 -16.19 9.17
C GLU A 150 -11.32 -15.57 8.45
N VAL A 151 -10.20 -16.27 8.49
CA VAL A 151 -8.96 -15.87 7.80
C VAL A 151 -8.47 -17.08 7.01
N LEU A 152 -8.36 -16.92 5.68
CA LEU A 152 -7.79 -17.94 4.81
C LEU A 152 -6.51 -17.39 4.19
N PHE A 153 -5.41 -18.14 4.33
CA PHE A 153 -4.12 -17.80 3.76
C PHE A 153 -3.68 -18.92 2.82
N LEU A 154 -3.91 -18.71 1.52
CA LEU A 154 -3.80 -19.74 0.50
C LEU A 154 -2.66 -19.41 -0.47
N LYS A 155 -1.80 -20.39 -0.75
CA LYS A 155 -0.73 -20.25 -1.74
C LYS A 155 -1.32 -19.99 -3.13
N ASP A 156 -0.77 -19.00 -3.83
CA ASP A 156 -1.17 -18.68 -5.21
C ASP A 156 -0.35 -19.50 -6.20
N TYR A 157 -0.88 -20.68 -6.57
CA TYR A 157 -0.25 -21.59 -7.53
C TYR A 157 -0.28 -21.09 -8.98
N ASN A 158 -1.09 -20.08 -9.30
CA ASN A 158 -1.18 -19.54 -10.66
C ASN A 158 -0.05 -18.56 -10.99
N ARG A 159 0.83 -18.31 -10.04
CA ARG A 159 1.91 -17.34 -10.14
C ARG A 159 3.23 -17.91 -9.65
N GLU A 160 3.72 -18.93 -10.35
CA GLU A 160 5.11 -19.31 -10.16
C GLU A 160 6.03 -18.19 -10.70
N PRO A 161 7.07 -17.80 -9.95
CA PRO A 161 8.07 -16.88 -10.46
C PRO A 161 8.83 -17.60 -11.58
N GLY A 162 8.56 -17.26 -12.84
CA GLY A 162 9.30 -17.74 -14.00
C GLY A 162 8.58 -18.69 -14.96
N GLY A 163 7.26 -18.79 -14.93
CA GLY A 163 6.49 -19.45 -15.98
C GLY A 163 6.59 -18.69 -17.30
N GLU A 164 7.63 -18.95 -18.10
CA GLU A 164 7.63 -18.61 -19.52
C GLU A 164 6.40 -19.26 -20.15
N GLY A 165 5.54 -18.42 -20.72
CA GLY A 165 4.40 -18.86 -21.49
C GLY A 165 4.87 -19.79 -22.61
N LYS A 166 4.56 -21.07 -22.48
CA LYS A 166 4.54 -21.96 -23.63
C LYS A 166 3.27 -21.64 -24.40
N GLY A 167 3.42 -20.76 -25.41
CA GLY A 167 2.44 -20.55 -26.46
C GLY A 167 2.53 -21.61 -27.52
#